data_bd40a5ce975bb989f037762c9debfae9
#
_entry.id   bd40a5ce975bb989f037762c9debfae9
#
_cell.length_a   1.000
_cell.length_b   1.000
_cell.length_c   1.000
_cell.angle_alpha   90.00
_cell.angle_beta   90.00
_cell.angle_gamma   90.00
#
_symmetry.space_group_name_H-M   'P 1'
#
loop_
_entity.id
_entity.type
_entity.pdbx_description
1 polymer ?
#
loop_
_entity_poly.entity_id
_entity_poly.type
_entity_poly.pdbx_seq_one_letter_code
_entity_poly.pdbx_strand_id
1 'polypeptide(L)'
;MLIDFNKEVASSVNNSVLSENHPAAFISSQDDYLSKQLRGIDFTDKDKTWHFTSNGRFALHDILIHIAARIEGMECIVTSFNLSVIAAKLFIRAWDTGLFKSLSFILNAQKRHNFEDAVKLIDGKFPMIFTSIHAKVGLLWNENHFITLVTSGNLSNNNNIERGFISTSKDVFYFDKMWIDGLLNRNAKQD
;
A
#
# COMPACT_ATOMS: atom_id res chain seq x y z
N MET A 1 -16.92 -14.78 -35.53
CA MET A 1 -17.46 -13.69 -34.71
C MET A 1 -16.49 -13.55 -33.55
N LEU A 2 -15.55 -12.60 -33.63
CA LEU A 2 -14.61 -12.33 -32.53
C LEU A 2 -15.37 -11.47 -31.53
N ILE A 3 -15.57 -12.01 -30.35
CA ILE A 3 -16.11 -11.25 -29.21
C ILE A 3 -15.03 -10.23 -28.83
N ASP A 4 -15.36 -8.95 -28.90
CA ASP A 4 -14.46 -7.89 -28.48
C ASP A 4 -14.41 -7.86 -26.96
N PHE A 5 -13.54 -8.71 -26.42
CA PHE A 5 -13.30 -8.86 -24.98
C PHE A 5 -12.95 -7.54 -24.27
N ASN A 6 -12.37 -6.60 -25.00
CA ASN A 6 -11.98 -5.31 -24.43
C ASN A 6 -13.16 -4.40 -24.12
N LYS A 7 -14.27 -4.53 -24.84
CA LYS A 7 -15.45 -3.66 -24.63
C LYS A 7 -16.34 -4.14 -23.49
N GLU A 8 -16.50 -5.45 -23.32
CA GLU A 8 -17.26 -6.01 -22.20
C GLU A 8 -16.49 -5.97 -20.88
N VAL A 9 -15.18 -6.23 -20.91
CA VAL A 9 -14.34 -6.13 -19.71
C VAL A 9 -14.20 -4.69 -19.23
N ALA A 10 -14.08 -3.71 -20.15
CA ALA A 10 -13.99 -2.30 -19.76
C ALA A 10 -15.30 -1.75 -19.16
N SER A 11 -16.46 -2.32 -19.49
CA SER A 11 -17.74 -1.92 -18.91
C SER A 11 -18.05 -2.57 -17.56
N SER A 12 -17.37 -3.69 -17.23
CA SER A 12 -17.61 -4.48 -16.01
C SER A 12 -16.50 -4.36 -14.97
N VAL A 13 -15.31 -3.86 -15.32
CA VAL A 13 -14.23 -3.59 -14.37
C VAL A 13 -14.48 -2.24 -13.71
N ASN A 14 -15.56 -2.16 -13.00
CA ASN A 14 -15.68 -1.12 -11.99
C ASN A 14 -14.64 -1.43 -10.91
N ASN A 15 -13.85 -0.44 -10.59
CA ASN A 15 -12.98 -0.49 -9.41
C ASN A 15 -13.84 -0.95 -8.23
N SER A 16 -13.56 -2.11 -7.68
CA SER A 16 -14.36 -2.68 -6.61
C SER A 16 -13.47 -3.28 -5.54
N VAL A 17 -13.92 -3.19 -4.31
CA VAL A 17 -13.35 -3.92 -3.20
C VAL A 17 -14.31 -5.06 -2.86
N LEU A 18 -13.79 -6.28 -2.82
CA LEU A 18 -14.51 -7.48 -2.43
C LEU A 18 -14.05 -7.92 -1.06
N SER A 19 -14.96 -8.16 -0.16
CA SER A 19 -14.71 -8.88 1.07
C SER A 19 -14.85 -10.38 0.84
N GLU A 20 -13.83 -11.16 1.17
CA GLU A 20 -13.89 -12.62 1.09
C GLU A 20 -14.95 -13.24 1.99
N ASN A 21 -15.31 -12.54 3.08
CA ASN A 21 -16.25 -13.02 4.07
C ASN A 21 -17.70 -12.55 3.83
N HIS A 22 -17.93 -11.79 2.75
CA HIS A 22 -19.27 -11.38 2.34
C HIS A 22 -19.41 -11.43 0.82
N PRO A 23 -20.30 -12.25 0.29
CA PRO A 23 -20.40 -12.49 -1.16
C PRO A 23 -20.86 -11.31 -2.00
N ALA A 24 -20.94 -10.11 -1.51
CA ALA A 24 -21.39 -8.96 -2.31
C ALA A 24 -21.06 -7.57 -1.78
N ALA A 25 -20.03 -7.38 -1.00
CA ALA A 25 -19.62 -6.00 -0.68
C ALA A 25 -18.77 -5.43 -1.81
N PHE A 26 -19.42 -5.01 -2.90
CA PHE A 26 -18.78 -4.21 -3.93
C PHE A 26 -18.74 -2.76 -3.46
N ILE A 27 -17.54 -2.23 -3.28
CA ILE A 27 -17.35 -0.80 -3.17
C ILE A 27 -16.92 -0.32 -4.54
N SER A 28 -17.83 0.31 -5.27
CA SER A 28 -17.55 0.87 -6.60
C SER A 28 -16.61 2.06 -6.46
N SER A 29 -15.53 2.04 -7.20
CA SER A 29 -14.58 3.16 -7.28
C SER A 29 -15.00 4.27 -8.24
N GLN A 30 -16.15 4.18 -8.86
CA GLN A 30 -16.61 5.22 -9.78
C GLN A 30 -16.85 6.57 -9.11
N ASP A 31 -17.00 6.57 -7.79
CA ASP A 31 -17.20 7.79 -7.00
C ASP A 31 -15.91 8.30 -6.38
N ASP A 32 -15.11 8.87 -7.18
CA ASP A 32 -14.08 9.88 -6.99
C ASP A 32 -13.00 9.67 -5.91
N TYR A 33 -13.27 9.03 -4.78
CA TYR A 33 -12.33 9.05 -3.68
C TYR A 33 -12.25 7.72 -2.94
N LEU A 34 -11.00 7.31 -2.70
CA LEU A 34 -10.64 6.16 -1.89
C LEU A 34 -11.41 6.09 -0.55
N SER A 35 -11.65 7.25 0.07
CA SER A 35 -12.45 7.34 1.31
C SER A 35 -13.89 6.85 1.16
N LYS A 36 -14.52 7.04 0.01
CA LYS A 36 -15.86 6.51 -0.26
C LYS A 36 -15.81 5.00 -0.47
N GLN A 37 -14.78 4.51 -1.14
CA GLN A 37 -14.61 3.09 -1.45
C GLN A 37 -14.29 2.26 -0.22
N LEU A 38 -13.45 2.79 0.67
CA LEU A 38 -13.06 2.14 1.90
C LEU A 38 -13.97 2.46 3.09
N ARG A 39 -15.04 3.27 2.87
CA ARG A 39 -15.97 3.68 3.95
C ARG A 39 -16.63 2.51 4.66
N GLY A 40 -16.99 1.45 3.92
CA GLY A 40 -17.61 0.25 4.47
C GLY A 40 -16.65 -0.75 5.10
N ILE A 41 -15.34 -0.49 5.04
CA ILE A 41 -14.32 -1.35 5.62
C ILE A 41 -14.05 -0.88 7.05
N ASP A 42 -14.24 -1.77 8.00
CA ASP A 42 -13.79 -1.58 9.37
C ASP A 42 -12.45 -2.29 9.55
N PHE A 43 -11.37 -1.51 9.55
CA PHE A 43 -10.01 -2.05 9.73
C PHE A 43 -9.74 -2.54 11.17
N THR A 44 -10.69 -2.36 12.09
CA THR A 44 -10.61 -2.93 13.44
C THR A 44 -11.19 -4.35 13.51
N ASP A 45 -11.96 -4.78 12.48
CA ASP A 45 -12.37 -6.17 12.31
C ASP A 45 -11.16 -7.07 12.19
N LYS A 46 -11.15 -8.20 12.89
CA LYS A 46 -10.04 -9.14 12.89
C LYS A 46 -10.26 -10.23 11.83
N ASP A 47 -9.15 -10.71 11.28
CA ASP A 47 -9.11 -11.84 10.35
C ASP A 47 -9.99 -11.66 9.10
N LYS A 48 -10.01 -10.42 8.59
CA LYS A 48 -10.68 -10.07 7.34
C LYS A 48 -9.68 -9.80 6.23
N THR A 49 -10.11 -10.08 5.00
CA THR A 49 -9.35 -9.74 3.80
C THR A 49 -10.30 -9.13 2.76
N TRP A 50 -9.89 -8.00 2.19
CA TRP A 50 -10.61 -7.29 1.14
C TRP A 50 -9.74 -7.18 -0.09
N HIS A 51 -10.21 -7.68 -1.22
CA HIS A 51 -9.55 -7.52 -2.51
C HIS A 51 -10.01 -6.25 -3.21
N PHE A 52 -9.11 -5.61 -3.93
CA PHE A 52 -9.42 -4.39 -4.67
C PHE A 52 -8.73 -4.33 -6.03
N THR A 53 -9.26 -3.45 -6.89
CA THR A 53 -8.60 -2.96 -8.11
C THR A 53 -8.64 -1.44 -8.12
N SER A 54 -7.56 -0.78 -8.57
CA SER A 54 -7.45 0.68 -8.50
C SER A 54 -7.80 1.43 -9.79
N ASN A 55 -7.73 0.79 -10.93
CA ASN A 55 -7.94 1.42 -12.25
C ASN A 55 -7.27 2.81 -12.40
N GLY A 56 -6.06 2.95 -11.85
CA GLY A 56 -5.31 4.21 -11.88
C GLY A 56 -5.83 5.33 -10.98
N ARG A 57 -6.83 5.05 -10.13
CA ARG A 57 -7.46 6.07 -9.28
C ARG A 57 -6.75 6.32 -7.97
N PHE A 58 -6.02 5.35 -7.48
CA PHE A 58 -5.26 5.43 -6.23
C PHE A 58 -4.05 4.49 -6.28
N ALA A 59 -3.03 4.81 -5.52
CA ALA A 59 -1.79 4.06 -5.42
C ALA A 59 -1.60 3.48 -4.00
N LEU A 60 -0.53 2.72 -3.82
CA LEU A 60 -0.18 2.11 -2.53
C LEU A 60 -0.15 3.13 -1.39
N HIS A 61 0.47 4.29 -1.61
CA HIS A 61 0.60 5.34 -0.58
C HIS A 61 -0.74 5.95 -0.17
N ASP A 62 -1.70 6.08 -1.09
CA ASP A 62 -3.01 6.63 -0.79
C ASP A 62 -3.77 5.74 0.19
N ILE A 63 -3.73 4.41 -0.02
CA ILE A 63 -4.37 3.44 0.87
C ILE A 63 -3.70 3.44 2.25
N LEU A 64 -2.36 3.43 2.31
CA LEU A 64 -1.61 3.42 3.57
C LEU A 64 -1.93 4.65 4.43
N ILE A 65 -1.92 5.84 3.81
CA ILE A 65 -2.24 7.09 4.50
C ILE A 65 -3.71 7.11 4.94
N HIS A 66 -4.62 6.59 4.10
CA HIS A 66 -6.05 6.50 4.45
C HIS A 66 -6.29 5.59 5.66
N ILE A 67 -5.63 4.43 5.73
CA ILE A 67 -5.72 3.52 6.88
C ILE A 67 -5.15 4.19 8.13
N ALA A 68 -3.97 4.81 8.04
CA ALA A 68 -3.35 5.52 9.16
C ALA A 68 -4.20 6.70 9.67
N ALA A 69 -4.97 7.36 8.79
CA ALA A 69 -5.89 8.42 9.19
C ALA A 69 -7.15 7.92 9.93
N ARG A 70 -7.44 6.61 9.86
CA ARG A 70 -8.60 5.99 10.53
C ARG A 70 -8.24 5.25 11.81
N ILE A 71 -6.96 4.93 11.99
CA ILE A 71 -6.44 4.23 13.17
C ILE A 71 -5.20 4.97 13.65
N GLU A 72 -5.30 5.59 14.81
CA GLU A 72 -4.23 6.40 15.36
C GLU A 72 -2.99 5.58 15.78
N GLY A 73 -1.83 6.24 15.76
CA GLY A 73 -0.59 5.72 16.31
C GLY A 73 -0.01 4.53 15.55
N MET A 74 -0.22 4.46 14.23
CA MET A 74 0.31 3.38 13.41
C MET A 74 1.81 3.52 13.15
N GLU A 75 2.51 2.41 13.29
CA GLU A 75 3.82 2.20 12.70
C GLU A 75 3.65 1.68 11.28
N CYS A 76 4.55 2.03 10.37
CA CYS A 76 4.46 1.61 8.98
C CYS A 76 5.83 1.24 8.40
N ILE A 77 5.88 0.10 7.73
CA ILE A 77 6.97 -0.27 6.83
C ILE A 77 6.38 -0.48 5.44
N VAL A 78 6.98 0.13 4.43
CA VAL A 78 6.52 -0.04 3.06
C VAL A 78 7.63 -0.46 2.13
N THR A 79 7.36 -1.48 1.31
CA THR A 79 8.26 -1.95 0.25
C THR A 79 7.73 -1.49 -1.10
N SER A 80 8.61 -1.04 -1.99
CA SER A 80 8.22 -0.67 -3.35
C SER A 80 9.39 -0.76 -4.32
N PHE A 81 9.05 -1.04 -5.59
CA PHE A 81 10.00 -0.98 -6.69
C PHE A 81 10.33 0.44 -7.11
N ASN A 82 9.42 1.39 -6.92
CA ASN A 82 9.55 2.79 -7.29
C ASN A 82 8.91 3.72 -6.24
N LEU A 83 9.43 4.95 -6.16
CA LEU A 83 8.91 6.00 -5.28
C LEU A 83 8.80 7.30 -6.07
N SER A 84 7.62 7.88 -6.16
CA SER A 84 7.44 9.19 -6.79
C SER A 84 7.64 10.35 -5.80
N VAL A 85 8.01 11.53 -6.33
CA VAL A 85 8.09 12.77 -5.56
C VAL A 85 6.75 13.10 -4.89
N ILE A 86 5.63 12.80 -5.56
CA ILE A 86 4.28 13.02 -5.01
C ILE A 86 4.07 12.14 -3.78
N ALA A 87 4.36 10.84 -3.88
CA ALA A 87 4.23 9.92 -2.76
C ALA A 87 5.13 10.32 -1.57
N ALA A 88 6.39 10.69 -1.85
CA ALA A 88 7.31 11.18 -0.83
C ALA A 88 6.75 12.40 -0.08
N LYS A 89 6.23 13.40 -0.79
CA LYS A 89 5.60 14.59 -0.19
C LYS A 89 4.35 14.25 0.62
N LEU A 90 3.52 13.31 0.16
CA LEU A 90 2.33 12.87 0.89
C LEU A 90 2.70 12.15 2.19
N PHE A 91 3.72 11.29 2.19
CA PHE A 91 4.21 10.66 3.41
C PHE A 91 4.81 11.67 4.39
N ILE A 92 5.58 12.66 3.91
CA ILE A 92 6.09 13.74 4.77
C ILE A 92 4.93 14.48 5.43
N ARG A 93 3.92 14.88 4.65
CA ARG A 93 2.74 15.56 5.18
C ARG A 93 1.99 14.71 6.20
N ALA A 94 1.79 13.43 5.91
CA ALA A 94 1.13 12.50 6.83
C ALA A 94 1.92 12.33 8.13
N TRP A 95 3.25 12.26 8.04
CA TRP A 95 4.14 12.26 9.20
C TRP A 95 4.03 13.55 10.01
N ASP A 96 4.13 14.71 9.36
CA ASP A 96 4.08 16.02 10.02
C ASP A 96 2.73 16.28 10.70
N THR A 97 1.66 15.61 10.28
CA THR A 97 0.35 15.64 10.93
C THR A 97 0.17 14.56 12.00
N GLY A 98 1.19 13.76 12.30
CA GLY A 98 1.16 12.75 13.36
C GLY A 98 0.40 11.46 13.03
N LEU A 99 0.09 11.19 11.75
CA LEU A 99 -0.61 9.97 11.36
C LEU A 99 0.23 8.69 11.58
N PHE A 100 1.56 8.80 11.49
CA PHE A 100 2.47 7.69 11.73
C PHE A 100 3.30 7.91 12.98
N LYS A 101 3.40 6.89 13.83
CA LYS A 101 4.34 6.82 14.96
C LYS A 101 5.76 6.49 14.49
N SER A 102 5.86 5.62 13.48
CA SER A 102 7.10 5.35 12.76
C SER A 102 6.79 5.06 11.29
N LEU A 103 7.74 5.40 10.41
CA LEU A 103 7.63 5.16 8.98
C LEU A 103 9.00 4.80 8.42
N SER A 104 9.10 3.68 7.68
CA SER A 104 10.32 3.23 7.04
C SER A 104 10.08 2.66 5.65
N PHE A 105 11.11 2.70 4.81
CA PHE A 105 11.03 2.32 3.40
C PHE A 105 12.04 1.25 3.04
N ILE A 106 11.60 0.28 2.23
CA ILE A 106 12.47 -0.69 1.56
C ILE A 106 12.27 -0.51 0.06
N LEU A 107 13.29 0.01 -0.61
CA LEU A 107 13.20 0.43 -2.01
C LEU A 107 14.12 -0.38 -2.90
N ASN A 108 13.78 -0.47 -4.19
CA ASN A 108 14.61 -1.20 -5.14
C ASN A 108 15.92 -0.47 -5.43
N ALA A 109 17.05 -1.13 -5.15
CA ALA A 109 18.39 -0.59 -5.35
C ALA A 109 18.72 -0.32 -6.83
N GLN A 110 18.29 -1.21 -7.74
CA GLN A 110 18.62 -1.12 -9.17
C GLN A 110 17.92 0.07 -9.87
N LYS A 111 16.86 0.59 -9.30
CA LYS A 111 16.06 1.70 -9.84
C LYS A 111 16.25 3.01 -9.07
N ARG A 112 17.15 3.07 -8.10
CA ARG A 112 17.37 4.24 -7.25
C ARG A 112 17.54 5.54 -8.04
N HIS A 113 18.25 5.50 -9.17
CA HIS A 113 18.45 6.65 -10.05
C HIS A 113 17.14 7.21 -10.66
N ASN A 114 16.09 6.38 -10.81
CA ASN A 114 14.82 6.82 -11.37
C ASN A 114 13.97 7.62 -10.37
N PHE A 115 14.28 7.54 -9.07
CA PHE A 115 13.54 8.23 -8.02
C PHE A 115 14.44 8.96 -7.00
N GLU A 116 15.61 9.38 -7.46
CA GLU A 116 16.60 10.08 -6.64
C GLU A 116 16.03 11.34 -5.98
N ASP A 117 15.23 12.13 -6.71
CA ASP A 117 14.61 13.33 -6.16
C ASP A 117 13.59 13.01 -5.05
N ALA A 118 12.85 11.92 -5.18
CA ALA A 118 11.96 11.46 -4.12
C ALA A 118 12.74 10.99 -2.88
N VAL A 119 13.86 10.27 -3.11
CA VAL A 119 14.76 9.84 -2.02
C VAL A 119 15.34 11.03 -1.28
N LYS A 120 15.85 12.04 -1.97
CA LYS A 120 16.38 13.27 -1.36
C LYS A 120 15.39 13.97 -0.43
N LEU A 121 14.09 13.89 -0.73
CA LEU A 121 13.05 14.49 0.10
C LEU A 121 12.85 13.78 1.45
N ILE A 122 13.05 12.46 1.48
CA ILE A 122 12.78 11.63 2.66
C ILE A 122 14.06 11.18 3.37
N ASP A 123 15.23 11.43 2.75
CA ASP A 123 16.54 11.10 3.31
C ASP A 123 16.80 11.88 4.62
N GLY A 124 17.35 11.19 5.60
CA GLY A 124 17.55 11.74 6.95
C GLY A 124 16.27 11.95 7.76
N LYS A 125 15.07 11.83 7.14
CA LYS A 125 13.78 11.93 7.84
C LYS A 125 13.23 10.56 8.21
N PHE A 126 13.37 9.59 7.31
CA PHE A 126 12.85 8.23 7.51
C PHE A 126 13.95 7.19 7.28
N PRO A 127 13.99 6.11 8.10
CA PRO A 127 14.84 4.98 7.82
C PRO A 127 14.55 4.39 6.43
N MET A 128 15.61 4.15 5.64
CA MET A 128 15.49 3.57 4.31
C MET A 128 16.57 2.51 4.10
N ILE A 129 16.19 1.41 3.46
CA ILE A 129 17.13 0.47 2.89
C ILE A 129 16.89 0.27 1.39
N PHE A 130 17.97 -0.02 0.67
CA PHE A 130 17.95 -0.31 -0.75
C PHE A 130 18.39 -1.74 -0.98
N THR A 131 17.53 -2.52 -1.63
CA THR A 131 17.81 -3.94 -1.92
C THR A 131 17.16 -4.36 -3.23
N SER A 132 17.49 -5.55 -3.73
CA SER A 132 16.78 -6.11 -4.89
C SER A 132 15.38 -6.56 -4.48
N ILE A 133 14.38 -5.71 -4.72
CA ILE A 133 12.99 -5.97 -4.35
C ILE A 133 12.03 -5.55 -5.46
N HIS A 134 10.98 -6.36 -5.68
CA HIS A 134 9.86 -6.02 -6.56
C HIS A 134 8.51 -6.08 -5.85
N ALA A 135 8.47 -6.56 -4.61
CA ALA A 135 7.25 -6.58 -3.80
C ALA A 135 6.76 -5.16 -3.48
N LYS A 136 5.44 -5.00 -3.45
CA LYS A 136 4.75 -3.79 -3.04
C LYS A 136 3.84 -4.16 -1.88
N VAL A 137 4.38 -4.06 -0.70
CA VAL A 137 3.75 -4.45 0.55
C VAL A 137 3.84 -3.29 1.54
N GLY A 138 2.73 -2.95 2.14
CA GLY A 138 2.67 -2.04 3.27
C GLY A 138 2.22 -2.80 4.52
N LEU A 139 2.99 -2.71 5.58
CA LEU A 139 2.61 -3.20 6.90
C LEU A 139 2.31 -2.00 7.79
N LEU A 140 1.12 -1.99 8.38
CA LEU A 140 0.75 -1.01 9.40
C LEU A 140 0.37 -1.75 10.68
N TRP A 141 0.88 -1.27 11.82
CA TRP A 141 0.53 -1.89 13.09
C TRP A 141 0.59 -0.89 14.24
N ASN A 142 -0.12 -1.23 15.29
CA ASN A 142 0.04 -0.70 16.64
C ASN A 142 -0.20 -1.85 17.64
N GLU A 143 -0.40 -1.54 18.91
CA GLU A 143 -0.61 -2.56 19.95
C GLU A 143 -1.83 -3.46 19.68
N ASN A 144 -2.87 -2.94 19.01
CA ASN A 144 -4.15 -3.61 18.83
C ASN A 144 -4.44 -4.06 17.39
N HIS A 145 -3.80 -3.45 16.39
CA HIS A 145 -4.12 -3.63 14.99
C HIS A 145 -2.89 -4.08 14.19
N PHE A 146 -3.12 -5.01 13.26
CA PHE A 146 -2.12 -5.55 12.36
C PHE A 146 -2.71 -5.60 10.96
N ILE A 147 -2.19 -4.78 10.06
CA ILE A 147 -2.75 -4.63 8.72
C ILE A 147 -1.67 -4.84 7.68
N THR A 148 -1.97 -5.70 6.72
CA THR A 148 -1.16 -5.96 5.55
C THR A 148 -1.87 -5.44 4.31
N LEU A 149 -1.17 -4.64 3.52
CA LEU A 149 -1.59 -4.21 2.20
C LEU A 149 -0.62 -4.76 1.17
N VAL A 150 -1.10 -5.58 0.24
CA VAL A 150 -0.32 -6.08 -0.89
C VAL A 150 -0.95 -5.58 -2.18
N THR A 151 -0.14 -5.11 -3.13
CA THR A 151 -0.64 -4.62 -4.41
C THR A 151 0.37 -4.83 -5.53
N SER A 152 -0.08 -4.80 -6.77
CA SER A 152 0.81 -4.68 -7.94
C SER A 152 1.32 -3.26 -8.15
N GLY A 153 0.63 -2.25 -7.58
CA GLY A 153 0.96 -0.82 -7.72
C GLY A 153 2.14 -0.38 -6.86
N ASN A 154 2.98 0.46 -7.42
CA ASN A 154 4.11 1.08 -6.71
C ASN A 154 3.69 2.29 -5.86
N LEU A 155 4.66 2.88 -5.16
CA LEU A 155 4.53 4.22 -4.54
C LEU A 155 4.60 5.32 -5.62
N SER A 156 3.82 5.16 -6.67
CA SER A 156 3.70 6.12 -7.76
C SER A 156 2.35 5.98 -8.43
N ASN A 157 1.75 7.11 -8.78
CA ASN A 157 0.50 7.09 -9.54
C ASN A 157 0.77 6.64 -10.96
N ASN A 158 -0.11 5.80 -11.48
CA ASN A 158 -0.14 5.40 -12.88
C ASN A 158 -1.60 5.19 -13.31
N ASN A 159 -1.84 5.12 -14.61
CA ASN A 159 -3.17 4.93 -15.17
C ASN A 159 -3.52 3.45 -15.39
N ASN A 160 -2.68 2.53 -14.88
CA ASN A 160 -2.90 1.10 -15.06
C ASN A 160 -3.90 0.57 -14.03
N ILE A 161 -4.51 -0.55 -14.37
CA ILE A 161 -5.29 -1.32 -13.41
C ILE A 161 -4.30 -2.03 -12.48
N GLU A 162 -4.36 -1.68 -11.22
CA GLU A 162 -3.60 -2.36 -10.18
C GLU A 162 -4.54 -3.22 -9.33
N ARG A 163 -4.07 -4.37 -8.91
CA ARG A 163 -4.81 -5.29 -8.06
C ARG A 163 -4.08 -5.48 -6.74
N GLY A 164 -4.84 -5.67 -5.67
CA GLY A 164 -4.27 -5.96 -4.36
C GLY A 164 -5.31 -6.47 -3.38
N PHE A 165 -4.85 -6.61 -2.15
CA PHE A 165 -5.71 -6.89 -1.01
C PHE A 165 -5.24 -6.13 0.23
N ILE A 166 -6.16 -5.92 1.16
CA ILE A 166 -5.92 -5.44 2.51
C ILE A 166 -6.33 -6.57 3.44
N SER A 167 -5.50 -6.93 4.41
CA SER A 167 -5.83 -7.96 5.39
C SER A 167 -5.57 -7.47 6.81
N THR A 168 -6.49 -7.78 7.72
CA THR A 168 -6.36 -7.57 9.17
C THR A 168 -6.00 -8.87 9.92
N SER A 169 -5.66 -9.94 9.18
CA SER A 169 -5.19 -11.19 9.77
C SER A 169 -3.77 -11.05 10.30
N LYS A 170 -3.58 -11.42 11.57
CA LYS A 170 -2.25 -11.47 12.19
C LYS A 170 -1.31 -12.44 11.49
N ASP A 171 -1.82 -13.58 11.02
CA ASP A 171 -1.00 -14.58 10.34
C ASP A 171 -0.45 -14.04 9.02
N VAL A 172 -1.28 -13.33 8.24
CA VAL A 172 -0.84 -12.65 7.02
C VAL A 172 0.17 -11.55 7.34
N PHE A 173 -0.07 -10.77 8.38
CA PHE A 173 0.85 -9.73 8.80
C PHE A 173 2.22 -10.30 9.20
N TYR A 174 2.26 -11.32 10.05
CA TYR A 174 3.53 -11.91 10.51
C TYR A 174 4.25 -12.67 9.40
N PHE A 175 3.52 -13.26 8.45
CA PHE A 175 4.13 -13.84 7.25
C PHE A 175 4.96 -12.80 6.49
N ASP A 176 4.37 -11.63 6.21
CA ASP A 176 5.10 -10.57 5.50
C ASP A 176 6.15 -9.89 6.39
N LYS A 177 5.86 -9.68 7.67
CA LYS A 177 6.80 -9.08 8.64
C LYS A 177 8.09 -9.89 8.77
N MET A 178 8.01 -11.21 8.76
CA MET A 178 9.16 -12.09 8.92
C MET A 178 10.20 -11.90 7.81
N TRP A 179 9.81 -11.87 6.54
CA TRP A 179 10.77 -11.68 5.46
C TRP A 179 11.25 -10.23 5.35
N ILE A 180 10.39 -9.26 5.69
CA ILE A 180 10.75 -7.83 5.76
C ILE A 180 11.80 -7.61 6.84
N ASP A 181 11.62 -8.14 8.05
CA ASP A 181 12.61 -8.08 9.13
C ASP A 181 13.92 -8.77 8.74
N GLY A 182 13.83 -9.87 8.00
CA GLY A 182 14.99 -10.54 7.44
C GLY A 182 15.80 -9.65 6.48
N LEU A 183 15.16 -8.74 5.74
CA LEU A 183 15.85 -7.74 4.92
C LEU A 183 16.50 -6.65 5.77
N LEU A 184 15.79 -6.12 6.75
CA LEU A 184 16.30 -5.09 7.67
C LEU A 184 17.55 -5.59 8.42
N ASN A 185 17.48 -6.80 8.98
CA ASN A 185 18.58 -7.39 9.76
C ASN A 185 19.83 -7.69 8.90
N ARG A 186 19.67 -8.00 7.62
CA ARG A 186 20.81 -8.23 6.71
C ARG A 186 21.53 -6.94 6.38
N ASN A 187 20.80 -5.85 6.20
CA ASN A 187 21.42 -4.55 5.90
C ASN A 187 22.12 -3.95 7.12
N ALA A 188 21.57 -4.13 8.33
CA ALA A 188 22.19 -3.66 9.58
C ALA A 188 23.53 -4.33 9.92
N LYS A 189 23.88 -5.43 9.24
CA LYS A 189 25.19 -6.13 9.43
C LYS A 189 26.24 -5.74 8.40
N GLN A 190 25.89 -4.89 7.43
CA GLN A 190 26.80 -4.45 6.36
C GLN A 190 27.35 -3.04 6.57
N ASP A 191 26.78 -2.31 7.56
CA ASP A 191 27.26 -1.03 8.06
C ASP A 191 28.14 -1.23 9.31
#